data_1ca23f30702bd19407fdf396c48456f1
#
_entry.id   1ca23f30702bd19407fdf396c48456f1
#
_cell.length_a   1.000
_cell.length_b   1.000
_cell.length_c   1.000
_cell.angle_alpha   90.00
_cell.angle_beta   90.00
_cell.angle_gamma   90.00
#
_symmetry.space_group_name_H-M   'P 1'
#
loop_
_entity.id
_entity.type
_entity.pdbx_description
1 polymer ?
#
loop_
_entity_poly.entity_id
_entity_poly.type
_entity_poly.pdbx_seq_one_letter_code
_entity_poly.pdbx_strand_id
1 'polypeptide(L)' 'MEDKSCKIVNEDGGTMIELKRVRGENGKLVVTGAHLGAWDTDMFMGVEDIKNAVGIVDIPAVAKYIADNVLGITVTKLDA' A
#
# COMPACT_ATOMS: atom_id res chain seq x y z
N MET A 1 17.11 -4.75 13.70
CA MET A 1 16.41 -4.26 12.55
C MET A 1 15.19 -3.47 12.98
N GLU A 2 15.02 -2.29 12.44
CA GLU A 2 13.89 -1.45 12.82
C GLU A 2 12.60 -1.96 12.22
N ASP A 3 11.54 -1.92 13.02
CA ASP A 3 10.22 -2.20 12.52
C ASP A 3 9.75 -1.00 11.70
N LYS A 4 9.26 -1.28 10.51
CA LYS A 4 8.73 -0.24 9.63
C LYS A 4 7.23 -0.36 9.56
N SER A 5 6.57 0.76 9.42
CA SER A 5 5.13 0.75 9.21
C SER A 5 4.76 1.82 8.20
N CYS A 6 3.63 1.61 7.57
CA CYS A 6 3.07 2.55 6.61
C CYS A 6 1.71 2.98 7.15
N LYS A 7 1.53 4.27 7.34
CA LYS A 7 0.29 4.78 7.90
C LYS A 7 -0.55 5.44 6.82
N ILE A 8 -1.83 5.12 6.82
CA ILE A 8 -2.80 5.80 5.98
C ILE A 8 -3.64 6.67 6.92
N VAL A 9 -3.60 7.97 6.70
CA VAL A 9 -4.21 8.93 7.59
C VAL A 9 -5.35 9.65 6.89
N ASN A 10 -6.25 10.21 7.69
CA ASN A 10 -7.33 11.04 7.14
C ASN A 10 -6.86 12.50 7.09
N GLU A 11 -7.76 13.41 6.69
CA GLU A 11 -7.40 14.80 6.48
C GLU A 11 -6.88 15.51 7.71
N ASP A 12 -7.35 15.13 8.89
CA ASP A 12 -6.92 15.77 10.13
C ASP A 12 -5.68 15.11 10.75
N GLY A 13 -5.11 14.13 10.06
CA GLY A 13 -3.89 13.48 10.52
C GLY A 13 -4.11 12.24 11.38
N GLY A 14 -5.36 11.89 11.65
CA GLY A 14 -5.65 10.69 12.43
C GLY A 14 -5.33 9.42 11.64
N THR A 15 -4.69 8.46 12.28
CA THR A 15 -4.32 7.21 11.63
C THR A 15 -5.54 6.34 11.42
N MET A 16 -5.83 6.01 10.16
CA MET A 16 -6.92 5.10 9.83
C MET A 16 -6.45 3.67 9.77
N ILE A 17 -5.35 3.42 9.08
CA ILE A 17 -4.78 2.07 8.95
C ILE A 17 -3.28 2.19 9.09
N GLU A 18 -2.70 1.28 9.83
CA GLU A 18 -1.24 1.17 9.91
C GLU A 18 -0.85 -0.19 9.40
N LEU A 19 -0.13 -0.23 8.27
CA LEU A 19 0.30 -1.47 7.66
C LEU A 19 1.71 -1.78 8.12
N LYS A 20 1.92 -3.00 8.61
CA LYS A 20 3.22 -3.40 9.13
C LYS A 20 3.89 -4.46 8.28
N ARG A 21 3.12 -5.25 7.56
CA ARG A 21 3.67 -6.36 6.79
C ARG A 21 2.70 -6.75 5.69
N VAL A 22 3.26 -7.04 4.52
CA VAL A 22 2.47 -7.53 3.40
C VAL A 22 3.19 -8.77 2.87
N ARG A 23 2.46 -9.86 2.69
CA ARG A 23 3.04 -11.09 2.18
C ARG A 23 2.02 -11.86 1.36
N GLY A 24 2.49 -12.81 0.56
CA GLY A 24 1.62 -13.69 -0.20
C GLY A 24 1.60 -15.06 0.45
N GLU A 25 0.42 -15.61 0.62
CA GLU A 25 0.22 -16.90 1.26
C GLU A 25 -0.99 -17.60 0.70
N ASN A 26 -0.82 -18.84 0.25
CA ASN A 26 -1.93 -19.67 -0.21
C ASN A 26 -2.81 -18.98 -1.26
N GLY A 27 -2.18 -18.24 -2.18
CA GLY A 27 -2.91 -17.55 -3.24
C GLY A 27 -3.62 -16.29 -2.80
N LYS A 28 -3.34 -15.81 -1.60
CA LYS A 28 -3.93 -14.57 -1.09
C LYS A 28 -2.85 -13.59 -0.69
N LEU A 29 -3.19 -12.31 -0.73
CA LEU A 29 -2.34 -11.28 -0.18
C LEU A 29 -2.74 -11.09 1.28
N VAL A 30 -1.77 -11.18 2.18
CA VAL A 30 -2.02 -11.03 3.61
C VAL A 30 -1.36 -9.75 4.07
N VAL A 31 -2.15 -8.89 4.68
CA VAL A 31 -1.66 -7.61 5.20
C VAL A 31 -1.82 -7.61 6.70
N THR A 32 -0.72 -7.46 7.42
CA THR A 32 -0.75 -7.35 8.87
C THR A 32 -0.70 -5.89 9.24
N GLY A 33 -1.63 -5.45 10.06
CA GLY A 33 -1.66 -4.07 10.49
C GLY A 33 -2.77 -3.79 11.48
N ALA A 34 -2.87 -2.53 11.87
CA ALA A 34 -3.87 -2.07 12.82
C ALA A 34 -4.88 -1.16 12.12
N HIS A 35 -6.12 -1.29 12.49
CA HIS A 35 -7.21 -0.51 11.94
C HIS A 35 -7.73 0.42 13.03
N LEU A 36 -7.72 1.72 12.76
CA LEU A 36 -8.19 2.76 13.69
C LEU A 36 -7.50 2.69 15.05
N GLY A 37 -6.21 2.31 15.07
CA GLY A 37 -5.47 2.25 16.31
C GLY A 37 -5.73 1.02 17.17
N ALA A 38 -6.49 0.06 16.67
CA ALA A 38 -6.72 -1.20 17.37
C ALA A 38 -5.46 -2.07 17.32
N TRP A 39 -5.51 -3.24 17.96
CA TRP A 39 -4.38 -4.15 17.92
C TRP A 39 -4.19 -4.73 16.53
N ASP A 40 -3.02 -5.28 16.28
CA ASP A 40 -2.68 -5.83 14.99
C ASP A 40 -3.54 -7.03 14.64
N THR A 41 -3.89 -7.13 13.36
CA THR A 41 -4.63 -8.25 12.85
C THR A 41 -4.17 -8.54 11.43
N ASP A 42 -4.41 -9.76 10.96
CA ASP A 42 -4.14 -10.12 9.58
C ASP A 42 -5.40 -9.88 8.76
N MET A 43 -5.22 -9.18 7.66
CA MET A 43 -6.29 -8.92 6.70
C MET A 43 -5.95 -9.62 5.40
N PHE A 44 -6.96 -10.17 4.75
CA PHE A 44 -6.75 -11.01 3.57
C PHE A 44 -7.41 -10.40 2.35
N MET A 45 -6.73 -10.48 1.21
CA MET A 45 -7.26 -10.02 -0.05
C MET A 45 -7.09 -11.13 -1.08
N GLY A 46 -8.19 -11.56 -1.67
CA GLY A 46 -8.16 -12.58 -2.71
C GLY A 46 -7.75 -12.03 -4.05
N VAL A 47 -7.53 -12.93 -5.01
CA VAL A 47 -7.07 -12.55 -6.35
C VAL A 47 -8.02 -11.57 -7.03
N GLU A 48 -9.32 -11.81 -6.91
CA GLU A 48 -10.30 -10.93 -7.55
C GLU A 48 -10.29 -9.53 -6.97
N ASP A 49 -10.09 -9.42 -5.66
CA ASP A 49 -10.01 -8.12 -5.02
C ASP A 49 -8.74 -7.38 -5.42
N ILE A 50 -7.65 -8.10 -5.61
CA ILE A 50 -6.41 -7.51 -6.08
C ILE A 50 -6.57 -6.99 -7.50
N LYS A 51 -7.23 -7.75 -8.37
CA LYS A 51 -7.53 -7.29 -9.72
C LYS A 51 -8.37 -6.04 -9.73
N ASN A 52 -9.37 -5.99 -8.84
CA ASN A 52 -10.21 -4.82 -8.73
C ASN A 52 -9.43 -3.62 -8.21
N ALA A 53 -8.53 -3.84 -7.27
CA ALA A 53 -7.69 -2.78 -6.73
C ALA A 53 -6.82 -2.16 -7.83
N VAL A 54 -6.27 -3.00 -8.70
CA VAL A 54 -5.48 -2.49 -9.83
C VAL A 54 -6.33 -1.60 -10.73
N GLY A 55 -7.62 -1.97 -10.90
CA GLY A 55 -8.52 -1.20 -11.76
C GLY A 55 -8.90 0.17 -11.21
N ILE A 56 -8.78 0.39 -9.90
CA ILE A 56 -9.11 1.69 -9.32
C ILE A 56 -7.89 2.58 -9.11
N VAL A 57 -6.71 2.08 -9.41
CA VAL A 57 -5.47 2.84 -9.26
C VAL A 57 -5.11 3.52 -10.57
N ASP A 58 -4.85 4.81 -10.51
CA ASP A 58 -4.27 5.52 -11.65
C ASP A 58 -2.79 5.17 -11.68
N ILE A 59 -2.47 4.08 -12.38
CA ILE A 59 -1.13 3.52 -12.35
C ILE A 59 -0.06 4.50 -12.82
N PRO A 60 -0.21 5.21 -13.96
CA PRO A 60 0.81 6.17 -14.37
C PRO A 60 1.06 7.26 -13.34
N ALA A 61 0.00 7.80 -12.74
CA ALA A 61 0.14 8.87 -11.76
C ALA A 61 0.81 8.37 -10.49
N VAL A 62 0.43 7.18 -10.02
CA VAL A 62 1.01 6.61 -8.81
C VAL A 62 2.47 6.24 -9.04
N ALA A 63 2.79 5.66 -10.19
CA ALA A 63 4.16 5.30 -10.52
C ALA A 63 5.05 6.54 -10.56
N LYS A 64 4.57 7.62 -11.17
CA LYS A 64 5.32 8.88 -11.22
C LYS A 64 5.54 9.44 -9.82
N TYR A 65 4.50 9.42 -9.00
CA TYR A 65 4.62 9.89 -7.63
C TYR A 65 5.69 9.12 -6.85
N ILE A 66 5.66 7.80 -6.96
CA ILE A 66 6.62 6.95 -6.25
C ILE A 66 8.04 7.20 -6.74
N ALA A 67 8.23 7.28 -8.05
CA ALA A 67 9.55 7.53 -8.60
C ALA A 67 10.10 8.88 -8.17
N ASP A 68 9.27 9.93 -8.24
CA ASP A 68 9.72 11.28 -7.92
C ASP A 68 9.94 11.49 -6.43
N ASN A 69 9.10 10.92 -5.58
CA ASN A 69 9.07 11.25 -4.15
C ASN A 69 9.65 10.17 -3.25
N VAL A 70 9.66 8.94 -3.69
CA VAL A 70 10.11 7.81 -2.86
C VAL A 70 11.46 7.31 -3.35
N LEU A 71 11.59 7.07 -4.64
CA LEU A 71 12.82 6.54 -5.22
C LEU A 71 13.79 7.60 -5.67
N GLY A 72 13.33 8.83 -5.88
CA GLY A 72 14.18 9.93 -6.29
C GLY A 72 14.69 9.80 -7.71
N ILE A 73 13.92 9.15 -8.59
CA ILE A 73 14.30 9.00 -10.00
C ILE A 73 13.30 9.73 -10.89
N THR A 74 13.74 10.04 -12.11
CA THR A 74 12.87 10.68 -13.08
C THR A 74 12.15 9.65 -13.93
N VAL A 75 10.87 9.83 -14.15
CA VAL A 75 10.01 8.84 -14.80
C VAL A 75 9.79 9.18 -16.27
N THR A 76 10.61 10.04 -16.85
CA THR A 76 10.41 10.48 -18.23
C THR A 76 10.44 9.34 -19.24
N LYS A 77 11.12 8.27 -18.93
CA LYS A 77 11.24 7.15 -19.86
C LYS A 77 10.08 6.17 -19.82
N LEU A 78 9.21 6.30 -18.86
CA LEU A 78 8.06 5.42 -18.79
C LEU A 78 6.99 5.73 -19.83
N ASP A 79 7.11 6.87 -20.47
CA ASP A 79 6.19 7.26 -21.54
C ASP A 79 6.50 6.62 -22.87
N ALA A 80 7.65 6.07 -22.97
CA ALA A 80 8.12 5.53 -24.24
C ALA A 80 7.43 4.23 -24.62
#